data_6319cb57316dd8b0a05588917a3c6b7b
#
_entry.id   6319cb57316dd8b0a05588917a3c6b7b
#
_cell.length_a   1.000
_cell.length_b   1.000
_cell.length_c   1.000
_cell.angle_alpha   90.00
_cell.angle_beta   90.00
_cell.angle_gamma   90.00
#
_symmetry.space_group_name_H-M   'P 1'
#
loop_
_entity.id
_entity.type
_entity.pdbx_description
1 polymer ?
#
loop_
_entity_poly.entity_id
_entity_poly.type
_entity_poly.pdbx_seq_one_letter_code
_entity_poly.pdbx_strand_id
1 'polypeptide(L)'
;MTLDHDLPGSTTPVPDAITQLIAQRVELFNARDLAALDLLYEPDAVVVPTPGHAVSEAGRSAALAHLVSLGVPMTAHIRQCYTVVNVALLLVDWTMRGTAADGTPVDVSGAATDVVRRGSDGQWRYVIDNPSGS
;
A
#
# COMPACT_ATOMS: atom_id res chain seq x y z
N MET A 1 9.73 -9.53 26.12
CA MET A 1 10.76 -8.51 26.32
C MET A 1 10.27 -7.19 25.80
N THR A 2 10.38 -6.22 26.62
CA THR A 2 10.01 -4.88 26.23
C THR A 2 11.19 -4.21 25.61
N LEU A 3 11.09 -3.89 24.41
CA LEU A 3 12.04 -3.12 23.78
C LEU A 3 11.69 -1.74 23.93
N ASP A 4 12.23 -1.14 24.48
CA ASP A 4 12.07 -0.12 24.93
C ASP A 4 12.02 1.10 24.27
N HIS A 5 10.91 1.64 24.40
CA HIS A 5 10.61 3.00 24.07
C HIS A 5 11.56 4.01 24.68
N ASP A 6 12.42 3.58 25.56
CA ASP A 6 13.37 4.48 26.21
C ASP A 6 14.70 4.52 25.48
N LEU A 7 14.88 3.74 24.43
CA LEU A 7 16.12 3.78 23.66
C LEU A 7 16.23 5.08 22.91
N PRO A 8 17.34 5.82 23.05
CA PRO A 8 17.56 7.02 22.26
C PRO A 8 17.49 6.70 20.76
N GLY A 9 16.78 7.53 20.00
CA GLY A 9 16.64 7.31 18.57
C GLY A 9 15.76 6.17 18.19
N SER A 10 14.86 5.73 19.10
CA SER A 10 13.96 4.60 18.84
C SER A 10 12.96 4.86 17.71
N THR A 11 12.71 6.12 17.37
CA THR A 11 11.83 6.47 16.26
C THR A 11 12.64 6.46 14.97
N THR A 12 12.32 5.55 14.08
CA THR A 12 12.95 5.47 12.77
C THR A 12 12.13 6.32 11.80
N PRO A 13 12.71 7.36 11.19
CA PRO A 13 11.97 8.15 10.22
C PRO A 13 11.69 7.32 8.97
N VAL A 14 10.55 7.59 8.32
CA VAL A 14 10.22 6.97 7.04
C VAL A 14 11.09 7.63 5.97
N PRO A 15 11.81 6.86 5.14
CA PRO A 15 12.53 7.43 4.01
C PRO A 15 11.61 8.21 3.07
N ASP A 16 12.06 9.38 2.61
CA ASP A 16 11.26 10.24 1.73
C ASP A 16 10.77 9.51 0.49
N ALA A 17 11.61 8.66 -0.11
CA ALA A 17 11.25 7.91 -1.30
C ALA A 17 10.08 6.96 -1.05
N ILE A 18 9.97 6.38 0.15
CA ILE A 18 8.85 5.51 0.52
C ILE A 18 7.60 6.34 0.79
N THR A 19 7.73 7.48 1.47
CA THR A 19 6.62 8.41 1.64
C THR A 19 6.05 8.85 0.30
N GLN A 20 6.93 9.15 -0.68
CA GLN A 20 6.52 9.51 -2.02
C GLN A 20 5.83 8.37 -2.76
N LEU A 21 6.31 7.14 -2.59
CA LEU A 21 5.66 5.96 -3.19
C LEU A 21 4.21 5.83 -2.72
N ILE A 22 3.97 5.96 -1.43
CA ILE A 22 2.61 5.86 -0.87
C ILE A 22 1.74 7.01 -1.36
N ALA A 23 2.27 8.24 -1.37
CA ALA A 23 1.54 9.40 -1.86
C ALA A 23 1.19 9.23 -3.34
N GLN A 24 2.11 8.73 -4.15
CA GLN A 24 1.89 8.49 -5.57
C GLN A 24 0.83 7.40 -5.78
N ARG A 25 0.88 6.34 -4.98
CA ARG A 25 -0.13 5.28 -5.05
C ARG A 25 -1.54 5.82 -4.79
N VAL A 26 -1.69 6.66 -3.75
CA VAL A 26 -2.97 7.28 -3.43
C VAL A 26 -3.43 8.19 -4.58
N GLU A 27 -2.53 9.01 -5.11
CA GLU A 27 -2.85 9.91 -6.21
C GLU A 27 -3.32 9.15 -7.46
N LEU A 28 -2.58 8.12 -7.87
CA LEU A 28 -2.93 7.32 -9.04
C LEU A 28 -4.20 6.50 -8.84
N PHE A 29 -4.40 5.99 -7.64
CA PHE A 29 -5.63 5.30 -7.26
C PHE A 29 -6.83 6.24 -7.40
N ASN A 30 -6.73 7.44 -6.85
CA ASN A 30 -7.81 8.43 -6.89
C ASN A 30 -8.04 8.97 -8.29
N ALA A 31 -7.01 9.01 -9.13
CA ALA A 31 -7.12 9.37 -10.53
C ALA A 31 -7.62 8.22 -11.41
N ARG A 32 -7.75 7.01 -10.84
CA ARG A 32 -8.17 5.80 -11.55
C ARG A 32 -7.23 5.41 -12.69
N ASP A 33 -5.95 5.74 -12.55
CA ASP A 33 -4.94 5.43 -13.55
C ASP A 33 -4.34 4.05 -13.27
N LEU A 34 -5.04 3.00 -13.72
CA LEU A 34 -4.66 1.62 -13.44
C LEU A 34 -3.31 1.25 -14.05
N ALA A 35 -3.01 1.75 -15.23
CA ALA A 35 -1.75 1.44 -15.89
C ALA A 35 -0.55 1.99 -15.11
N ALA A 36 -0.64 3.25 -14.69
CA ALA A 36 0.41 3.88 -13.88
C ALA A 36 0.48 3.26 -12.48
N LEU A 37 -0.66 2.92 -11.90
CA LEU A 37 -0.73 2.27 -10.59
C LEU A 37 0.00 0.92 -10.60
N ASP A 38 -0.19 0.12 -11.65
CA ASP A 38 0.46 -1.18 -11.79
C ASP A 38 1.99 -1.06 -11.87
N LEU A 39 2.51 0.04 -12.40
CA LEU A 39 3.95 0.28 -12.47
C LEU A 39 4.61 0.52 -11.10
N LEU A 40 3.82 0.77 -10.06
CA LEU A 40 4.34 0.89 -8.70
C LEU A 40 4.63 -0.47 -8.05
N TYR A 41 4.31 -1.55 -8.74
CA TYR A 41 4.50 -2.92 -8.28
C TYR A 41 5.60 -3.61 -9.08
N GLU A 42 6.40 -4.45 -8.42
CA GLU A 42 7.32 -5.32 -9.16
C GLU A 42 6.53 -6.30 -10.02
N PRO A 43 7.11 -6.80 -11.13
CA PRO A 43 6.39 -7.72 -12.02
C PRO A 43 5.80 -8.93 -11.30
N ASP A 44 6.52 -9.46 -10.29
CA ASP A 44 6.08 -10.64 -9.53
C ASP A 44 5.35 -10.28 -8.25
N ALA A 45 5.09 -9.01 -8.01
CA ALA A 45 4.42 -8.55 -6.79
C ALA A 45 3.02 -9.13 -6.66
N VAL A 46 2.60 -9.33 -5.41
CA VAL A 46 1.28 -9.86 -5.10
C VAL A 46 0.45 -8.82 -4.35
N VAL A 47 -0.85 -8.90 -4.57
CA VAL A 47 -1.87 -8.25 -3.73
C VAL A 47 -2.62 -9.36 -3.02
N VAL A 48 -2.97 -9.13 -1.77
CA VAL A 48 -3.74 -10.09 -0.96
C VAL A 48 -5.14 -9.52 -0.78
N PRO A 49 -6.07 -9.76 -1.73
CA PRO A 49 -7.42 -9.20 -1.64
C PRO A 49 -8.25 -9.81 -0.52
N THR A 50 -7.92 -11.05 -0.16
CA THR A 50 -8.59 -11.77 0.92
C THR A 50 -7.50 -12.51 1.70
N PRO A 51 -7.56 -12.55 3.03
CA PRO A 51 -6.55 -13.28 3.82
C PRO A 51 -6.33 -14.70 3.32
N GLY A 52 -5.07 -15.05 3.10
CA GLY A 52 -4.69 -16.36 2.59
C GLY A 52 -4.70 -16.51 1.08
N HIS A 53 -5.13 -15.49 0.33
CA HIS A 53 -5.21 -15.54 -1.13
C HIS A 53 -4.41 -14.42 -1.77
N ALA A 54 -3.15 -14.71 -2.11
CA ALA A 54 -2.29 -13.78 -2.83
C ALA A 54 -2.50 -13.96 -4.34
N VAL A 55 -2.59 -12.84 -5.07
CA VAL A 55 -2.74 -12.85 -6.53
C VAL A 55 -1.66 -11.98 -7.16
N SER A 56 -1.15 -12.41 -8.31
CA SER A 56 -0.13 -11.70 -9.07
C SER A 56 -0.59 -11.46 -10.51
N GLU A 57 0.16 -10.68 -11.26
CA GLU A 57 -0.07 -10.43 -12.69
C GLU A 57 -1.53 -10.00 -12.97
N ALA A 58 -2.23 -10.75 -13.80
CA ALA A 58 -3.63 -10.41 -14.17
C ALA A 58 -4.56 -10.40 -12.95
N GLY A 59 -4.34 -11.28 -11.98
CA GLY A 59 -5.10 -11.30 -10.74
C GLY A 59 -4.87 -10.04 -9.90
N ARG A 60 -3.63 -9.55 -9.86
CA ARG A 60 -3.30 -8.29 -9.19
C ARG A 60 -4.00 -7.11 -9.88
N SER A 61 -3.93 -7.05 -11.20
CA SER A 61 -4.60 -5.98 -11.97
C SER A 61 -6.11 -6.00 -11.74
N ALA A 62 -6.71 -7.19 -11.73
CA ALA A 62 -8.14 -7.33 -11.48
C ALA A 62 -8.53 -6.89 -10.06
N ALA A 63 -7.71 -7.23 -9.06
CA ALA A 63 -7.95 -6.82 -7.68
C ALA A 63 -7.89 -5.30 -7.52
N LEU A 64 -6.89 -4.66 -8.13
CA LEU A 64 -6.77 -3.20 -8.11
C LEU A 64 -7.92 -2.53 -8.85
N ALA A 65 -8.31 -3.06 -10.01
CA ALA A 65 -9.44 -2.54 -10.78
C ALA A 65 -10.74 -2.62 -9.98
N HIS A 66 -10.94 -3.70 -9.24
CA HIS A 66 -12.13 -3.85 -8.39
C HIS A 66 -12.20 -2.74 -7.33
N LEU A 67 -11.08 -2.47 -6.64
CA LEU A 67 -11.04 -1.42 -5.62
C LEU A 67 -11.30 -0.03 -6.25
N VAL A 68 -10.65 0.25 -7.36
CA VAL A 68 -10.83 1.52 -8.07
C VAL A 68 -12.28 1.69 -8.53
N SER A 69 -12.94 0.59 -8.92
CA SER A 69 -14.33 0.62 -9.40
C SER A 69 -15.34 1.06 -8.35
N LEU A 70 -14.97 1.02 -7.05
CA LEU A 70 -15.85 1.52 -6.00
C LEU A 70 -16.08 3.03 -6.13
N GLY A 71 -15.20 3.74 -6.82
CA GLY A 71 -15.42 5.14 -7.19
C GLY A 71 -15.34 6.15 -6.07
N VAL A 72 -14.69 5.79 -4.97
CA VAL A 72 -14.53 6.68 -3.81
C VAL A 72 -13.06 6.92 -3.52
N PRO A 73 -12.70 8.08 -2.94
CA PRO A 73 -11.31 8.40 -2.68
C PRO A 73 -10.69 7.52 -1.60
N MET A 74 -9.39 7.27 -1.75
CA MET A 74 -8.57 6.59 -0.76
C MET A 74 -7.70 7.60 -0.04
N THR A 75 -7.50 7.39 1.27
CA THR A 75 -6.43 8.03 2.03
C THR A 75 -5.54 6.96 2.63
N ALA A 76 -4.28 7.28 2.85
CA ALA A 76 -3.33 6.36 3.46
C ALA A 76 -2.32 7.12 4.32
N HIS A 77 -1.94 6.52 5.44
CA HIS A 77 -0.97 7.09 6.35
C HIS A 77 -0.03 5.98 6.84
N ILE A 78 1.27 6.16 6.66
CA ILE A 78 2.27 5.22 7.15
C ILE A 78 2.38 5.38 8.65
N ARG A 79 2.01 4.34 9.39
CA ARG A 79 2.09 4.33 10.85
C ARG A 79 3.47 3.89 11.31
N GLN A 80 4.04 2.89 10.64
CA GLN A 80 5.37 2.34 10.97
C GLN A 80 6.08 1.95 9.68
N CYS A 81 7.40 2.10 9.67
CA CYS A 81 8.25 1.67 8.57
C CYS A 81 9.53 1.04 9.15
N TYR A 82 9.79 -0.19 8.77
CA TYR A 82 11.00 -0.90 9.18
C TYR A 82 11.82 -1.24 7.95
N THR A 83 13.00 -0.63 7.83
CA THR A 83 13.85 -0.74 6.64
C THR A 83 15.09 -1.56 6.94
N VAL A 84 15.38 -2.52 6.06
CA VAL A 84 16.62 -3.28 6.08
C VAL A 84 17.20 -3.23 4.66
N VAL A 85 18.25 -2.47 4.48
CA VAL A 85 18.93 -2.25 3.20
C VAL A 85 17.95 -1.81 2.10
N ASN A 86 17.54 -2.72 1.23
CA ASN A 86 16.69 -2.42 0.08
C ASN A 86 15.25 -2.90 0.26
N VAL A 87 14.86 -3.29 1.46
CA VAL A 87 13.52 -3.81 1.75
C VAL A 87 12.94 -3.07 2.93
N ALA A 88 11.65 -2.78 2.89
CA ALA A 88 10.94 -2.17 4.02
C ALA A 88 9.59 -2.84 4.24
N LEU A 89 9.25 -3.00 5.52
CA LEU A 89 7.93 -3.41 5.96
C LEU A 89 7.17 -2.16 6.39
N LEU A 90 5.99 -1.97 5.83
CA LEU A 90 5.15 -0.80 6.13
C LEU A 90 3.88 -1.24 6.82
N LEU A 91 3.53 -0.54 7.88
CA LEU A 91 2.20 -0.61 8.49
C LEU A 91 1.47 0.66 8.09
N VAL A 92 0.38 0.52 7.33
CA VAL A 92 -0.30 1.65 6.69
C VAL A 92 -1.77 1.64 7.07
N ASP A 93 -2.23 2.73 7.67
CA ASP A 93 -3.66 2.93 7.90
C ASP A 93 -4.28 3.56 6.66
N TRP A 94 -5.32 2.95 6.14
CA TRP A 94 -5.99 3.45 4.94
C TRP A 94 -7.50 3.50 5.11
N THR A 95 -8.12 4.39 4.35
CA THR A 95 -9.58 4.51 4.31
C THR A 95 -10.04 4.69 2.87
N MET A 96 -11.24 4.21 2.58
CA MET A 96 -11.98 4.52 1.37
C MET A 96 -13.38 4.96 1.80
N ARG A 97 -13.68 6.25 1.68
CA ARG A 97 -14.95 6.81 2.14
C ARG A 97 -15.54 7.73 1.11
N GLY A 98 -16.83 7.61 0.91
CA GLY A 98 -17.57 8.45 -0.01
C GLY A 98 -18.85 7.80 -0.47
N THR A 99 -19.44 8.36 -1.52
CA THR A 99 -20.64 7.81 -2.16
C THR A 99 -20.25 7.30 -3.53
N ALA A 100 -20.51 6.03 -3.80
CA ALA A 100 -20.27 5.44 -5.10
C ALA A 100 -21.18 6.06 -6.16
N ALA A 101 -20.85 5.85 -7.44
CA ALA A 101 -21.61 6.42 -8.56
C ALA A 101 -23.09 6.02 -8.55
N ASP A 102 -23.41 4.83 -8.03
CA ASP A 102 -24.78 4.34 -7.91
C ASP A 102 -25.53 4.84 -6.68
N GLY A 103 -24.89 5.74 -5.90
CA GLY A 103 -25.48 6.29 -4.67
C GLY A 103 -25.20 5.46 -3.41
N THR A 104 -24.52 4.33 -3.54
CA THR A 104 -24.21 3.47 -2.40
C THR A 104 -23.14 4.13 -1.52
N PRO A 105 -23.36 4.26 -0.20
CA PRO A 105 -22.31 4.76 0.70
C PRO A 105 -21.20 3.70 0.84
N VAL A 106 -19.95 4.15 0.79
CA VAL A 106 -18.77 3.31 1.00
C VAL A 106 -18.00 3.87 2.18
N ASP A 107 -17.71 3.02 3.15
CA ASP A 107 -16.91 3.38 4.32
C ASP A 107 -16.12 2.14 4.71
N VAL A 108 -14.92 2.03 4.14
CA VAL A 108 -14.03 0.89 4.36
C VAL A 108 -12.70 1.42 4.87
N SER A 109 -12.14 0.73 5.84
CA SER A 109 -10.82 1.08 6.36
C SER A 109 -10.06 -0.19 6.73
N GLY A 110 -8.75 -0.06 6.86
CA GLY A 110 -7.91 -1.17 7.26
C GLY A 110 -6.54 -0.69 7.69
N ALA A 111 -5.79 -1.65 8.25
CA ALA A 111 -4.39 -1.50 8.58
C ALA A 111 -3.61 -2.49 7.70
N ALA A 112 -2.99 -1.98 6.66
CA ALA A 112 -2.23 -2.79 5.73
C ALA A 112 -0.86 -3.15 6.29
N THR A 113 -0.37 -4.32 5.90
CA THR A 113 1.02 -4.73 6.13
C THR A 113 1.64 -4.97 4.76
N ASP A 114 2.45 -4.02 4.30
CA ASP A 114 2.99 -4.02 2.96
C ASP A 114 4.50 -4.21 2.98
N VAL A 115 5.04 -4.83 1.93
CA VAL A 115 6.48 -4.93 1.73
C VAL A 115 6.83 -4.21 0.43
N VAL A 116 7.81 -3.32 0.53
CA VAL A 116 8.36 -2.60 -0.62
C VAL A 116 9.84 -2.88 -0.75
N ARG A 117 10.37 -2.81 -1.95
CA ARG A 117 11.77 -3.06 -2.24
C ARG A 117 12.32 -2.02 -3.20
N ARG A 118 13.57 -1.61 -2.94
CA ARG A 118 14.28 -0.72 -3.85
C ARG A 118 14.96 -1.56 -4.92
N GLY A 119 14.60 -1.32 -6.17
CA GLY A 119 15.20 -2.01 -7.31
C GLY A 119 16.59 -1.49 -7.66
N SER A 120 17.22 -2.12 -8.64
CA SER A 120 18.54 -1.72 -9.15
C SER A 120 18.54 -0.32 -9.77
N ASP A 121 17.38 0.17 -10.18
CA ASP A 121 17.19 1.53 -10.70
C ASP A 121 17.03 2.59 -9.59
N GLY A 122 17.08 2.18 -8.34
CA GLY A 122 16.91 3.06 -7.19
C GLY A 122 15.47 3.37 -6.83
N GLN A 123 14.52 2.83 -7.57
CA GLN A 123 13.09 3.07 -7.31
C GLN A 123 12.51 2.03 -6.37
N TRP A 124 11.71 2.50 -5.42
CA TRP A 124 10.95 1.61 -4.54
C TRP A 124 9.67 1.17 -5.21
N ARG A 125 9.35 -0.12 -5.08
CA ARG A 125 8.12 -0.71 -5.62
C ARG A 125 7.54 -1.69 -4.64
N TYR A 126 6.24 -1.91 -4.73
CA TYR A 126 5.56 -2.91 -3.92
C TYR A 126 5.99 -4.31 -4.33
N VAL A 127 6.21 -5.15 -3.34
CA VAL A 127 6.44 -6.60 -3.48
C VAL A 127 5.23 -7.35 -2.97
N ILE A 128 4.71 -6.94 -1.82
CA ILE A 128 3.50 -7.50 -1.22
C ILE A 128 2.62 -6.34 -0.79
N ASP A 129 1.39 -6.32 -1.28
CA ASP A 129 0.36 -5.37 -0.88
C ASP A 129 -0.72 -6.16 -0.16
N ASN A 130 -0.76 -6.02 1.17
CA ASN A 130 -1.67 -6.77 2.03
C ASN A 130 -2.59 -5.82 2.78
N PRO A 131 -3.71 -5.40 2.15
CA PRO A 131 -4.57 -4.35 2.69
C PRO A 131 -5.22 -4.68 4.02
N SER A 132 -5.51 -5.94 4.29
CA SER A 132 -6.13 -6.35 5.56
C SER A 132 -5.13 -6.54 6.67
N GLY A 133 -3.85 -6.66 6.37
CA GLY A 133 -2.78 -6.81 7.35
C GLY A 133 -2.64 -8.21 7.94
N SER A 134 -3.42 -9.15 7.47
CA SER A 134 -3.39 -10.50 8.05
C SER A 134 -3.16 -11.60 7.03
#